data_46529b48fb119c911cc1d748aecdcd97
#
_entry.id   46529b48fb119c911cc1d748aecdcd97
#
_cell.length_a   1.000
_cell.length_b   1.000
_cell.length_c   1.000
_cell.angle_alpha   90.00
_cell.angle_beta   90.00
_cell.angle_gamma   90.00
#
_symmetry.space_group_name_H-M   'P 1'
#
loop_
_entity.id
_entity.type
_entity.pdbx_description
1 polymer ?
#
loop_
_entity_poly.entity_id
_entity_poly.type
_entity_poly.pdbx_seq_one_letter_code
_entity_poly.pdbx_strand_id
1 'polypeptide(L)'
;IKVMKHFMVSLGYARWANIIGLRADEMHRVAKSRSRSDSGKERWVNALPLADAGVSLRDVTAFWMQQDFNLQLLPFEGNCDACFLKARPKLFEVERTAPGTLQWWADMETKAGATFRPEYGYQSLIEAVQRQGDLFLGAFDDDPEMDAECGLWCGEAA
;
A
#
# COMPACT_ATOMS: atom_id res chain seq x y z
N ILE A 1 10.42 11.05 4.29
CA ILE A 1 10.91 11.15 5.70
C ILE A 1 12.05 12.16 5.82
N LYS A 2 13.09 12.17 4.94
CA LYS A 2 14.19 13.16 5.04
C LYS A 2 13.69 14.62 4.98
N VAL A 3 12.76 14.92 4.07
CA VAL A 3 12.16 16.26 3.92
C VAL A 3 11.41 16.66 5.19
N MET A 4 10.56 15.80 5.74
CA MET A 4 9.85 16.05 7.00
C MET A 4 10.82 16.29 8.16
N LYS A 5 11.90 15.50 8.25
CA LYS A 5 12.94 15.69 9.26
C LYS A 5 13.57 17.09 9.17
N HIS A 6 13.97 17.50 7.97
CA HIS A 6 14.55 18.84 7.78
C HIS A 6 13.55 19.96 8.15
N PHE A 7 12.30 19.79 7.76
CA PHE A 7 11.24 20.75 8.10
C PHE A 7 11.05 20.87 9.63
N MET A 8 10.92 19.74 10.34
CA MET A 8 10.77 19.76 11.79
C MET A 8 11.96 20.41 12.51
N VAL A 9 13.18 20.12 12.02
CA VAL A 9 14.40 20.74 12.54
C VAL A 9 14.43 22.25 12.27
N SER A 10 14.01 22.69 11.08
CA SER A 10 13.93 24.13 10.75
C SER A 10 12.93 24.90 11.60
N LEU A 11 11.89 24.22 12.10
CA LEU A 11 10.93 24.77 13.07
C LEU A 11 11.45 24.77 14.52
N GLY A 12 12.69 24.30 14.74
CA GLY A 12 13.31 24.29 16.07
C GLY A 12 12.99 23.06 16.93
N TYR A 13 12.29 22.05 16.43
CA TYR A 13 11.99 20.85 17.19
C TYR A 13 13.22 19.95 17.34
N ALA A 14 13.63 19.70 18.56
CA ALA A 14 14.70 18.75 18.88
C ALA A 14 14.23 17.30 18.83
N ARG A 15 13.00 17.03 19.26
CA ARG A 15 12.31 15.73 19.25
C ARG A 15 10.82 15.91 18.96
N TRP A 16 10.18 14.90 18.35
CA TRP A 16 8.73 14.91 18.09
C TRP A 16 8.17 13.49 18.01
N ALA A 17 6.86 13.36 17.96
CA ALA A 17 6.16 12.12 17.67
C ALA A 17 5.54 12.17 16.25
N ASN A 18 5.72 11.11 15.48
CA ASN A 18 4.96 10.87 14.25
C ASN A 18 3.74 10.03 14.60
N ILE A 19 2.55 10.53 14.30
CA ILE A 19 1.31 9.76 14.43
C ILE A 19 1.13 8.99 13.12
N ILE A 20 1.03 7.65 13.21
CA ILE A 20 0.91 6.76 12.06
C ILE A 20 -0.35 5.91 12.24
N GLY A 21 -1.21 5.89 11.22
CA GLY A 21 -2.49 5.17 11.24
C GLY A 21 -2.36 3.68 10.90
N LEU A 22 -1.37 2.96 11.48
CA LEU A 22 -1.30 1.52 11.36
C LEU A 22 -2.34 0.86 12.26
N ARG A 23 -3.08 -0.11 11.71
CA ARG A 23 -4.09 -0.88 12.45
C ARG A 23 -3.44 -2.02 13.24
N ALA A 24 -4.19 -2.59 14.19
CA ALA A 24 -3.72 -3.70 15.00
C ALA A 24 -3.47 -5.00 14.20
N ASP A 25 -4.25 -5.22 13.15
CA ASP A 25 -4.12 -6.37 12.24
C ASP A 25 -2.91 -6.29 11.30
N GLU A 26 -2.28 -5.12 11.16
CA GLU A 26 -1.02 -4.93 10.41
C GLU A 26 0.22 -5.26 11.28
N MET A 27 0.20 -6.39 11.96
CA MET A 27 1.16 -6.76 13.04
C MET A 27 2.63 -6.59 12.64
N HIS A 28 3.02 -7.01 11.44
CA HIS A 28 4.41 -6.90 10.97
C HIS A 28 4.85 -5.43 10.85
N ARG A 29 4.00 -4.56 10.28
CA ARG A 29 4.26 -3.13 10.12
C ARG A 29 4.30 -2.43 11.48
N VAL A 30 3.40 -2.80 12.39
CA VAL A 30 3.36 -2.30 13.77
C VAL A 30 4.64 -2.67 14.51
N ALA A 31 5.05 -3.94 14.49
CA ALA A 31 6.28 -4.42 15.14
C ALA A 31 7.53 -3.69 14.60
N LYS A 32 7.65 -3.56 13.27
CA LYS A 32 8.75 -2.84 12.62
C LYS A 32 8.79 -1.36 13.01
N SER A 33 7.63 -0.71 13.10
CA SER A 33 7.51 0.70 13.49
C SER A 33 7.92 0.93 14.95
N ARG A 34 7.50 0.04 15.86
CA ARG A 34 7.88 0.06 17.28
C ARG A 34 9.37 -0.16 17.46
N SER A 35 9.93 -1.21 16.86
CA SER A 35 11.37 -1.51 16.92
C SER A 35 12.22 -0.32 16.43
N ARG A 36 11.79 0.39 15.39
CA ARG A 36 12.49 1.59 14.92
C ARG A 36 12.45 2.72 15.95
N SER A 37 11.32 2.92 16.64
CA SER A 37 11.19 3.91 17.71
C SER A 37 12.08 3.56 18.91
N ASP A 38 12.09 2.29 19.32
CA ASP A 38 12.83 1.78 20.47
C ASP A 38 14.35 1.84 20.25
N SER A 39 14.80 1.78 19.01
CA SER A 39 16.22 1.90 18.66
C SER A 39 16.83 3.24 19.07
N GLY A 40 16.02 4.29 19.26
CA GLY A 40 16.45 5.62 19.65
C GLY A 40 17.36 6.34 18.65
N LYS A 41 17.56 5.78 17.46
CA LYS A 41 18.46 6.33 16.43
C LYS A 41 17.91 7.61 15.79
N GLU A 42 16.59 7.79 15.82
CA GLU A 42 15.93 8.92 15.21
C GLU A 42 15.51 9.96 16.25
N ARG A 43 15.32 11.20 15.80
CA ARG A 43 14.80 12.30 16.64
C ARG A 43 13.32 12.18 16.96
N TRP A 44 12.61 11.24 16.33
CA TRP A 44 11.18 11.02 16.56
C TRP A 44 10.90 9.61 17.08
N VAL A 45 9.74 9.49 17.68
CA VAL A 45 9.10 8.22 17.99
C VAL A 45 7.83 8.08 17.13
N ASN A 46 7.44 6.87 16.82
CA ASN A 46 6.18 6.61 16.13
C ASN A 46 5.10 6.28 17.16
N ALA A 47 4.03 7.05 17.18
CA ALA A 47 2.81 6.76 17.93
C ALA A 47 1.82 6.07 17.01
N LEU A 48 1.25 4.95 17.45
CA LEU A 48 0.38 4.07 16.67
C LEU A 48 -1.01 3.95 17.31
N PRO A 49 -1.80 5.04 17.37
CA PRO A 49 -3.02 5.07 18.17
C PRO A 49 -4.05 4.01 17.78
N LEU A 50 -4.19 3.69 16.49
CA LEU A 50 -5.13 2.65 16.05
C LEU A 50 -4.67 1.25 16.50
N ALA A 51 -3.37 0.95 16.35
CA ALA A 51 -2.82 -0.32 16.80
C ALA A 51 -2.87 -0.46 18.33
N ASP A 52 -2.60 0.63 19.06
CA ASP A 52 -2.65 0.66 20.53
C ASP A 52 -4.08 0.51 21.05
N ALA A 53 -5.08 1.00 20.32
CA ALA A 53 -6.50 0.81 20.61
C ALA A 53 -7.07 -0.52 20.12
N GLY A 54 -6.28 -1.38 19.47
CA GLY A 54 -6.74 -2.66 18.94
C GLY A 54 -7.65 -2.55 17.71
N VAL A 55 -7.65 -1.40 17.02
CA VAL A 55 -8.51 -1.15 15.85
C VAL A 55 -8.04 -1.97 14.66
N SER A 56 -8.95 -2.79 14.11
CA SER A 56 -8.75 -3.65 12.93
C SER A 56 -9.32 -3.02 11.65
N LEU A 57 -9.08 -3.65 10.50
CA LEU A 57 -9.71 -3.29 9.22
C LEU A 57 -11.24 -3.33 9.34
N ARG A 58 -11.78 -4.35 10.02
CA ARG A 58 -13.21 -4.50 10.26
C ARG A 58 -13.80 -3.28 10.99
N ASP A 59 -13.10 -2.77 12.00
CA ASP A 59 -13.57 -1.62 12.79
C ASP A 59 -13.54 -0.34 11.94
N VAL A 60 -12.50 -0.15 11.14
CA VAL A 60 -12.39 0.96 10.19
C VAL A 60 -13.50 0.89 9.14
N THR A 61 -13.77 -0.28 8.59
CA THR A 61 -14.86 -0.50 7.62
C THR A 61 -16.21 -0.19 8.26
N ALA A 62 -16.48 -0.71 9.47
CA ALA A 62 -17.71 -0.46 10.20
C ALA A 62 -17.92 1.04 10.51
N PHE A 63 -16.84 1.76 10.83
CA PHE A 63 -16.89 3.21 11.01
C PHE A 63 -17.32 3.91 9.72
N TRP A 64 -16.70 3.60 8.57
CA TRP A 64 -17.01 4.23 7.30
C TRP A 64 -18.42 3.91 6.79
N MET A 65 -18.92 2.71 7.06
CA MET A 65 -20.30 2.34 6.72
C MET A 65 -21.37 3.19 7.45
N GLN A 66 -21.01 3.85 8.54
CA GLN A 66 -21.91 4.72 9.31
C GLN A 66 -21.81 6.19 8.91
N GLN A 67 -20.92 6.55 7.99
CA GLN A 67 -20.77 7.93 7.53
C GLN A 67 -21.72 8.22 6.36
N ASP A 68 -22.12 9.47 6.23
CA ASP A 68 -22.97 9.94 5.12
C ASP A 68 -22.23 9.99 3.77
N PHE A 69 -20.93 9.71 3.77
CA PHE A 69 -20.08 9.71 2.58
C PHE A 69 -19.18 8.47 2.57
N ASN A 70 -18.83 8.01 1.36
CA ASN A 70 -17.96 6.87 1.14
C ASN A 70 -17.09 7.16 -0.09
N LEU A 71 -15.85 6.70 -0.08
CA LEU A 71 -14.96 6.77 -1.24
C LEU A 71 -15.37 5.82 -2.36
N GLN A 72 -16.27 4.88 -2.10
CA GLN A 72 -16.76 3.86 -3.05
C GLN A 72 -15.64 3.05 -3.71
N LEU A 73 -14.55 2.83 -2.96
CA LEU A 73 -13.43 2.04 -3.42
C LEU A 73 -13.80 0.55 -3.45
N LEU A 74 -13.38 -0.11 -4.50
CA LEU A 74 -13.48 -1.57 -4.61
C LEU A 74 -12.42 -2.25 -3.70
N PRO A 75 -12.58 -3.53 -3.34
CA PRO A 75 -11.67 -4.23 -2.42
C PRO A 75 -10.19 -4.24 -2.86
N PHE A 76 -9.94 -4.20 -4.16
CA PHE A 76 -8.58 -4.14 -4.73
C PHE A 76 -8.06 -2.70 -4.93
N GLU A 77 -8.89 -1.69 -4.72
CA GLU A 77 -8.50 -0.29 -4.74
C GLU A 77 -8.00 0.14 -3.36
N GLY A 78 -7.24 1.21 -3.30
CA GLY A 78 -6.65 1.71 -2.07
C GLY A 78 -5.87 2.99 -2.33
N ASN A 79 -4.93 3.32 -1.45
CA ASN A 79 -4.16 4.58 -1.52
C ASN A 79 -3.36 4.79 -2.81
N CYS A 80 -3.08 3.74 -3.57
CA CYS A 80 -2.28 3.79 -4.79
C CYS A 80 -2.96 2.94 -5.86
N ASP A 81 -3.29 3.51 -7.02
CA ASP A 81 -3.99 2.79 -8.09
C ASP A 81 -3.17 1.60 -8.60
N ALA A 82 -1.97 1.85 -9.08
CA ALA A 82 -1.15 0.85 -9.75
C ALA A 82 0.25 0.71 -9.14
N CYS A 83 0.37 0.83 -7.81
CA CYS A 83 1.64 0.69 -7.11
C CYS A 83 2.25 -0.71 -7.34
N PHE A 84 3.52 -0.77 -7.73
CA PHE A 84 4.25 -2.04 -7.96
C PHE A 84 4.37 -2.92 -6.70
N LEU A 85 4.07 -2.37 -5.52
CA LEU A 85 4.00 -3.12 -4.26
C LEU A 85 2.63 -3.80 -4.04
N LYS A 86 1.61 -3.49 -4.85
CA LYS A 86 0.36 -4.22 -4.85
C LYS A 86 0.58 -5.66 -5.30
N ALA A 87 -0.19 -6.58 -4.74
CA ALA A 87 -0.24 -7.95 -5.22
C ALA A 87 -0.65 -8.00 -6.71
N ARG A 88 -0.09 -8.93 -7.45
CA ARG A 88 -0.35 -9.09 -8.89
C ARG A 88 -1.85 -9.23 -9.21
N PRO A 89 -2.65 -10.03 -8.47
CA PRO A 89 -4.09 -10.11 -8.70
C PRO A 89 -4.80 -8.76 -8.58
N LYS A 90 -4.42 -7.92 -7.62
CA LYS A 90 -5.00 -6.58 -7.48
C LYS A 90 -4.68 -5.66 -8.66
N LEU A 91 -3.45 -5.72 -9.18
CA LEU A 91 -3.07 -4.96 -10.38
C LEU A 91 -3.84 -5.43 -11.62
N PHE A 92 -4.08 -6.74 -11.71
CA PHE A 92 -4.89 -7.33 -12.77
C PHE A 92 -6.34 -6.78 -12.73
N GLU A 93 -6.97 -6.77 -11.55
CA GLU A 93 -8.31 -6.24 -11.36
C GLU A 93 -8.40 -4.73 -11.62
N VAL A 94 -7.37 -3.97 -11.22
CA VAL A 94 -7.29 -2.52 -11.51
C VAL A 94 -7.32 -2.28 -13.03
N GLU A 95 -6.49 -2.97 -13.81
CA GLU A 95 -6.46 -2.81 -15.27
C GLU A 95 -7.74 -3.33 -15.94
N ARG A 96 -8.32 -4.42 -15.43
CA ARG A 96 -9.57 -4.99 -15.96
C ARG A 96 -10.73 -4.03 -15.78
N THR A 97 -10.83 -3.39 -14.60
CA THR A 97 -11.94 -2.48 -14.24
C THR A 97 -11.76 -1.10 -14.87
N ALA A 98 -10.52 -0.63 -14.96
CA ALA A 98 -10.17 0.66 -15.55
C ALA A 98 -9.02 0.49 -16.56
N PRO A 99 -9.31 0.02 -17.79
CA PRO A 99 -8.30 -0.21 -18.82
C PRO A 99 -7.44 1.02 -19.10
N GLY A 100 -6.13 0.82 -19.16
CA GLY A 100 -5.15 1.88 -19.38
C GLY A 100 -4.55 2.45 -18.09
N THR A 101 -5.03 2.06 -16.91
CA THR A 101 -4.47 2.51 -15.62
C THR A 101 -3.00 2.09 -15.47
N LEU A 102 -2.60 0.92 -15.98
CA LEU A 102 -1.23 0.43 -15.91
C LEU A 102 -0.31 0.98 -17.01
N GLN A 103 -0.86 1.69 -18.02
CA GLN A 103 -0.07 2.11 -19.20
C GLN A 103 1.11 3.00 -18.83
N TRP A 104 0.91 3.98 -17.95
CA TRP A 104 2.01 4.86 -17.53
C TRP A 104 3.17 4.07 -16.90
N TRP A 105 2.88 3.03 -16.13
CA TRP A 105 3.90 2.18 -15.51
C TRP A 105 4.67 1.37 -16.54
N ALA A 106 3.97 0.81 -17.54
CA ALA A 106 4.59 0.11 -18.66
C ALA A 106 5.51 1.02 -19.49
N ASP A 107 5.07 2.26 -19.72
CA ASP A 107 5.88 3.27 -20.44
C ASP A 107 7.14 3.63 -19.64
N MET A 108 7.04 3.72 -18.31
CA MET A 108 8.20 3.99 -17.45
C MET A 108 9.19 2.83 -17.45
N GLU A 109 8.73 1.57 -17.40
CA GLU A 109 9.59 0.39 -17.55
C GLU A 109 10.33 0.40 -18.89
N THR A 110 9.61 0.66 -19.97
CA THR A 110 10.18 0.77 -21.31
C THR A 110 11.25 1.87 -21.39
N LYS A 111 10.95 3.04 -20.84
CA LYS A 111 11.88 4.18 -20.82
C LYS A 111 13.11 3.93 -19.97
N ALA A 112 12.97 3.21 -18.87
CA ALA A 112 14.06 2.86 -17.97
C ALA A 112 14.89 1.65 -18.48
N GLY A 113 14.33 0.83 -19.38
CA GLY A 113 14.93 -0.44 -19.81
C GLY A 113 14.98 -1.47 -18.67
N ALA A 114 14.07 -1.37 -17.70
CA ALA A 114 14.01 -2.24 -16.52
C ALA A 114 12.56 -2.36 -16.03
N THR A 115 12.25 -3.44 -15.32
CA THR A 115 10.94 -3.65 -14.71
C THR A 115 10.94 -3.27 -13.23
N PHE A 116 9.80 -2.80 -12.69
CA PHE A 116 9.63 -2.54 -11.27
C PHE A 116 9.66 -3.82 -10.43
N ARG A 117 9.27 -4.93 -11.03
CA ARG A 117 9.30 -6.26 -10.44
C ARG A 117 10.12 -7.21 -11.31
N PRO A 118 11.01 -8.04 -10.73
CA PRO A 118 11.78 -9.00 -11.52
C PRO A 118 10.92 -10.11 -12.14
N GLU A 119 9.75 -10.41 -11.52
CA GLU A 119 8.89 -11.53 -11.92
C GLU A 119 8.01 -11.21 -13.13
N TYR A 120 7.68 -9.93 -13.35
CA TYR A 120 6.82 -9.48 -14.45
C TYR A 120 6.94 -7.98 -14.70
N GLY A 121 6.67 -7.55 -15.93
CA GLY A 121 6.51 -6.15 -16.29
C GLY A 121 5.03 -5.75 -16.44
N TYR A 122 4.74 -4.46 -16.34
CA TYR A 122 3.39 -3.92 -16.48
C TYR A 122 2.79 -4.17 -17.86
N GLN A 123 3.60 -4.13 -18.93
CA GLN A 123 3.14 -4.47 -20.28
C GLN A 123 2.59 -5.90 -20.34
N SER A 124 3.25 -6.85 -19.69
CA SER A 124 2.79 -8.24 -19.64
C SER A 124 1.49 -8.43 -18.87
N LEU A 125 1.24 -7.60 -17.84
CA LEU A 125 -0.04 -7.57 -17.12
C LEU A 125 -1.17 -7.06 -18.02
N ILE A 126 -0.96 -5.96 -18.72
CA ILE A 126 -1.93 -5.37 -19.66
C ILE A 126 -2.32 -6.42 -20.72
N GLU A 127 -1.33 -7.07 -21.33
CA GLU A 127 -1.56 -8.12 -22.33
C GLU A 127 -2.27 -9.34 -21.73
N ALA A 128 -1.99 -9.71 -20.49
CA ALA A 128 -2.68 -10.79 -19.80
C ALA A 128 -4.16 -10.47 -19.58
N VAL A 129 -4.48 -9.26 -19.13
CA VAL A 129 -5.87 -8.78 -18.98
C VAL A 129 -6.59 -8.83 -20.31
N GLN A 130 -5.98 -8.33 -21.40
CA GLN A 130 -6.58 -8.32 -22.73
C GLN A 130 -6.87 -9.71 -23.28
N ARG A 131 -6.00 -10.70 -22.96
CA ARG A 131 -6.16 -12.10 -23.43
C ARG A 131 -7.18 -12.90 -22.63
N GLN A 132 -7.29 -12.64 -21.33
CA GLN A 132 -8.07 -13.47 -20.41
C GLN A 132 -9.54 -13.03 -20.29
N GLY A 133 -9.85 -11.74 -20.59
CA GLY A 133 -11.21 -11.23 -20.45
C GLY A 133 -11.81 -11.52 -19.07
N ASP A 134 -13.11 -11.82 -19.02
CA ASP A 134 -13.86 -12.08 -17.78
C ASP A 134 -13.69 -13.51 -17.22
N LEU A 135 -12.79 -14.33 -17.75
CA LEU A 135 -12.68 -15.75 -17.41
C LEU A 135 -12.27 -16.05 -15.96
N PHE A 136 -11.79 -15.04 -15.23
CA PHE A 136 -11.28 -15.15 -13.85
C PHE A 136 -12.08 -14.38 -12.81
N LEU A 137 -13.34 -14.03 -13.09
CA LEU A 137 -14.25 -13.51 -12.07
C LEU A 137 -14.38 -14.56 -10.95
N GLY A 138 -13.76 -14.32 -9.80
CA GLY A 138 -13.82 -15.17 -8.62
C GLY A 138 -12.58 -16.05 -8.35
N ALA A 139 -11.60 -16.11 -9.23
CA ALA A 139 -10.41 -16.94 -9.00
C ALA A 139 -9.47 -16.41 -7.92
N PHE A 140 -9.67 -15.16 -7.43
CA PHE A 140 -8.81 -14.48 -6.47
C PHE A 140 -9.50 -14.15 -5.15
N ASP A 141 -10.79 -14.50 -4.99
CA ASP A 141 -11.56 -14.16 -3.79
C ASP A 141 -10.99 -14.79 -2.50
N ASP A 142 -10.28 -15.93 -2.63
CA ASP A 142 -9.65 -16.65 -1.52
C ASP A 142 -8.12 -16.52 -1.49
N ASP A 143 -7.52 -15.66 -2.34
CA ASP A 143 -6.07 -15.47 -2.34
C ASP A 143 -5.64 -14.59 -1.16
N PRO A 144 -4.84 -15.11 -0.21
CA PRO A 144 -4.36 -14.31 0.93
C PRO A 144 -3.52 -13.09 0.53
N GLU A 145 -3.00 -13.03 -0.70
CA GLU A 145 -2.37 -11.83 -1.24
C GLU A 145 -3.38 -10.72 -1.55
N MET A 146 -4.66 -11.05 -1.77
CA MET A 146 -5.70 -10.03 -1.99
C MET A 146 -5.95 -9.17 -0.75
N ASP A 147 -5.75 -9.70 0.45
CA ASP A 147 -5.89 -8.95 1.71
C ASP A 147 -4.68 -8.05 2.02
N ALA A 148 -3.55 -8.27 1.35
CA ALA A 148 -2.38 -7.43 1.52
C ALA A 148 -2.56 -6.07 0.81
N GLU A 149 -2.82 -5.00 1.56
CA GLU A 149 -2.91 -3.62 1.03
C GLU A 149 -1.58 -3.14 0.43
N CYS A 150 -0.48 -3.69 0.92
CA CYS A 150 0.86 -3.42 0.40
C CYS A 150 1.62 -4.73 0.54
N GLY A 151 2.16 -5.26 -0.54
CA GLY A 151 2.97 -6.46 -0.49
C GLY A 151 4.01 -6.37 0.64
N LEU A 152 4.38 -7.50 1.22
CA LEU A 152 5.29 -7.66 2.36
C LEU A 152 6.63 -6.90 2.25
N TRP A 153 6.90 -6.28 1.10
CA TRP A 153 8.17 -5.67 0.69
C TRP A 153 8.29 -4.16 0.95
N CYS A 154 7.31 -3.48 1.53
CA CYS A 154 7.45 -2.04 1.86
C CYS A 154 8.62 -1.72 2.82
N GLY A 155 9.54 -2.62 3.03
CA GLY A 155 10.58 -2.48 4.04
C GLY A 155 11.98 -2.87 3.67
N GLU A 156 12.27 -3.40 2.49
CA GLU A 156 13.63 -3.89 2.16
C GLU A 156 14.36 -3.12 1.05
N ALA A 157 13.76 -2.09 0.48
CA ALA A 157 14.50 -1.14 -0.34
C ALA A 157 15.13 -0.08 0.59
N ALA A 158 16.29 -0.40 1.13
CA ALA A 158 17.16 0.55 1.82
C ALA A 158 18.12 1.19 0.84
#